data_588e25167e750105802dd13c3b84bb04
#
_entry.id   588e25167e750105802dd13c3b84bb04
#
_cell.length_a   1.000
_cell.length_b   1.000
_cell.length_c   1.000
_cell.angle_alpha   90.00
_cell.angle_beta   90.00
_cell.angle_gamma   90.00
#
_symmetry.space_group_name_H-M   'P 1'
#
loop_
_entity.id
_entity.type
_entity.pdbx_description
1 polymer ?
#
loop_
_entity_poly.entity_id
_entity_poly.type
_entity_poly.pdbx_seq_one_letter_code
_entity_poly.pdbx_strand_id
1 'polypeptide(L)'
;MGAPRKIVFWRHGRTPWNAEQRFQGQTDIDLDEVGTGQALRAAGMLATLEPSMIIASDLLRARATAEPLARILGLEVHLDVGLRETFAGEWEGLTRPELESGYGELLATWSSGADIRPGITGETRREVAARMAAAVERALVGVGAGQVLVVVTHGGAARAGIGQMLELPAEHWAVLGVLTNCSWSVLVENLSGHGPSWRLQEYNAGTLPEAALADDR
;
A
#
# COMPACT_ATOMS: atom_id res chain seq x y z
N MET A 1 -7.61 -0.89 -30.47
CA MET A 1 -7.27 -1.35 -29.12
C MET A 1 -7.82 -0.32 -28.14
N GLY A 2 -8.42 -0.74 -27.04
CA GLY A 2 -8.90 0.21 -26.01
C GLY A 2 -7.74 0.93 -25.35
N ALA A 3 -8.01 2.03 -24.62
CA ALA A 3 -7.01 2.70 -23.81
C ALA A 3 -6.61 1.79 -22.60
N PRO A 4 -5.35 1.79 -22.16
CA PRO A 4 -4.91 0.96 -21.04
C PRO A 4 -5.56 1.41 -19.72
N ARG A 5 -5.94 0.44 -18.88
CA ARG A 5 -6.37 0.70 -17.49
C ARG A 5 -5.18 1.16 -16.66
N LYS A 6 -5.47 1.88 -15.58
CA LYS A 6 -4.46 2.28 -14.59
C LYS A 6 -4.86 1.82 -13.20
N ILE A 7 -3.88 1.50 -12.39
CA ILE A 7 -4.04 1.23 -10.96
C ILE A 7 -3.16 2.21 -10.20
N VAL A 8 -3.73 2.90 -9.25
CA VAL A 8 -3.04 3.81 -8.35
C VAL A 8 -3.02 3.17 -6.96
N PHE A 9 -1.86 2.68 -6.53
CA PHE A 9 -1.65 2.24 -5.15
C PHE A 9 -1.33 3.46 -4.29
N TRP A 10 -2.18 3.77 -3.33
CA TRP A 10 -2.09 4.93 -2.47
C TRP A 10 -1.93 4.49 -1.01
N ARG A 11 -0.80 4.83 -0.38
CA ARG A 11 -0.57 4.53 1.03
C ARG A 11 -1.39 5.48 1.90
N HIS A 12 -1.90 4.99 3.03
CA HIS A 12 -2.60 5.79 4.03
C HIS A 12 -1.75 6.95 4.58
N GLY A 13 -2.42 7.99 5.10
CA GLY A 13 -1.80 9.13 5.76
C GLY A 13 -1.11 8.75 7.08
N ARG A 14 -0.36 9.71 7.65
CA ARG A 14 0.37 9.48 8.90
C ARG A 14 -0.58 9.12 10.05
N THR A 15 -0.13 8.20 10.89
CA THR A 15 -0.76 7.85 12.17
C THR A 15 0.16 8.25 13.32
N PRO A 16 -0.32 8.30 14.59
CA PRO A 16 0.57 8.46 15.74
C PRO A 16 1.68 7.40 15.79
N TRP A 17 1.38 6.15 15.43
CA TRP A 17 2.36 5.08 15.42
C TRP A 17 3.43 5.22 14.33
N ASN A 18 3.11 5.84 13.18
CA ASN A 18 4.15 6.22 12.22
C ASN A 18 5.11 7.27 12.82
N ALA A 19 4.59 8.28 13.54
CA ALA A 19 5.40 9.28 14.19
C ALA A 19 6.27 8.70 15.31
N GLU A 20 5.78 7.69 16.03
CA GLU A 20 6.49 6.97 17.09
C GLU A 20 7.39 5.84 16.56
N GLN A 21 7.40 5.57 15.26
CA GLN A 21 8.12 4.47 14.62
C GLN A 21 7.77 3.08 15.23
N ARG A 22 6.47 2.88 15.53
CA ARG A 22 5.94 1.59 15.98
C ARG A 22 5.48 0.76 14.79
N PHE A 23 5.73 -0.53 14.87
CA PHE A 23 5.23 -1.48 13.87
C PHE A 23 3.71 -1.63 14.00
N GLN A 24 2.96 -1.23 12.98
CA GLN A 24 1.49 -1.18 13.09
C GLN A 24 0.82 -2.52 12.77
N GLY A 25 1.28 -3.19 11.72
CA GLY A 25 0.63 -4.38 11.25
C GLY A 25 -0.86 -4.16 10.98
N GLN A 26 -1.71 -5.04 11.51
CA GLN A 26 -3.17 -4.94 11.38
C GLN A 26 -3.85 -4.31 12.62
N THR A 27 -3.08 -3.84 13.60
CA THR A 27 -3.64 -3.03 14.69
C THR A 27 -4.31 -1.79 14.13
N ASP A 28 -5.55 -1.54 14.57
CA ASP A 28 -6.41 -0.53 13.96
C ASP A 28 -6.22 0.85 14.61
N ILE A 29 -5.31 1.64 14.04
CA ILE A 29 -4.94 2.99 14.47
C ILE A 29 -5.42 3.98 13.41
N ASP A 30 -6.07 5.06 13.85
CA ASP A 30 -6.58 6.11 12.97
C ASP A 30 -5.47 7.10 12.55
N LEU A 31 -5.77 7.95 11.58
CA LEU A 31 -4.90 9.05 11.17
C LEU A 31 -4.72 10.07 12.30
N ASP A 32 -3.55 10.70 12.35
CA ASP A 32 -3.37 11.93 13.12
C ASP A 32 -3.77 13.16 12.28
N GLU A 33 -3.66 14.37 12.88
CA GLU A 33 -3.99 15.62 12.19
C GLU A 33 -3.13 15.84 10.94
N VAL A 34 -1.85 15.45 10.97
CA VAL A 34 -0.96 15.56 9.82
C VAL A 34 -1.39 14.60 8.72
N GLY A 35 -1.69 13.34 9.07
CA GLY A 35 -2.18 12.34 8.12
C GLY A 35 -3.50 12.73 7.48
N THR A 36 -4.41 13.32 8.24
CA THR A 36 -5.67 13.88 7.72
C THR A 36 -5.39 14.99 6.69
N GLY A 37 -4.49 15.91 7.00
CA GLY A 37 -4.06 16.96 6.07
C GLY A 37 -3.37 16.40 4.81
N GLN A 38 -2.55 15.34 4.96
CA GLN A 38 -1.92 14.65 3.84
C GLN A 38 -2.97 14.03 2.91
N ALA A 39 -3.98 13.33 3.48
CA ALA A 39 -5.05 12.70 2.73
C ALA A 39 -5.87 13.72 1.91
N LEU A 40 -6.20 14.86 2.50
CA LEU A 40 -6.91 15.94 1.81
C LEU A 40 -6.13 16.49 0.60
N ARG A 41 -4.81 16.74 0.77
CA ARG A 41 -3.97 17.26 -0.33
C ARG A 41 -3.83 16.23 -1.45
N ALA A 42 -3.53 14.97 -1.11
CA ALA A 42 -3.37 13.90 -2.10
C ALA A 42 -4.67 13.63 -2.85
N ALA A 43 -5.81 13.63 -2.17
CA ALA A 43 -7.13 13.45 -2.78
C ALA A 43 -7.40 14.48 -3.89
N GLY A 44 -7.06 15.77 -3.67
CA GLY A 44 -7.22 16.81 -4.69
C GLY A 44 -6.40 16.54 -5.95
N MET A 45 -5.18 15.98 -5.81
CA MET A 45 -4.34 15.62 -6.95
C MET A 45 -4.85 14.34 -7.64
N LEU A 46 -5.16 13.30 -6.87
CA LEU A 46 -5.64 12.03 -7.41
C LEU A 46 -7.00 12.16 -8.10
N ALA A 47 -7.84 13.11 -7.68
CA ALA A 47 -9.11 13.39 -8.33
C ALA A 47 -8.93 13.83 -9.80
N THR A 48 -7.81 14.47 -10.16
CA THR A 48 -7.51 14.87 -11.55
C THR A 48 -7.30 13.69 -12.50
N LEU A 49 -7.08 12.48 -11.96
CA LEU A 49 -6.99 11.25 -12.75
C LEU A 49 -8.38 10.67 -13.08
N GLU A 50 -9.45 11.27 -12.58
CA GLU A 50 -10.84 10.85 -12.76
C GLU A 50 -11.05 9.35 -12.49
N PRO A 51 -10.66 8.83 -11.30
CA PRO A 51 -10.86 7.42 -10.97
C PRO A 51 -12.32 7.01 -11.11
N SER A 52 -12.55 5.84 -11.66
CA SER A 52 -13.90 5.25 -11.79
C SER A 52 -14.28 4.38 -10.60
N MET A 53 -13.29 3.94 -9.80
CA MET A 53 -13.50 3.08 -8.65
C MET A 53 -12.43 3.33 -7.57
N ILE A 54 -12.85 3.26 -6.31
CA ILE A 54 -11.97 3.32 -5.14
C ILE A 54 -12.21 2.08 -4.30
N ILE A 55 -11.14 1.30 -4.07
CA ILE A 55 -11.12 0.22 -3.09
C ILE A 55 -10.15 0.58 -1.96
N ALA A 56 -10.43 0.16 -0.75
CA ALA A 56 -9.58 0.45 0.40
C ALA A 56 -9.48 -0.73 1.36
N SER A 57 -8.35 -0.83 2.06
CA SER A 57 -8.27 -1.62 3.27
C SER A 57 -9.35 -1.15 4.24
N ASP A 58 -9.94 -2.09 4.97
CA ASP A 58 -10.96 -1.82 5.98
C ASP A 58 -10.41 -1.23 7.28
N LEU A 59 -9.07 -1.14 7.44
CA LEU A 59 -8.45 -0.47 8.57
C LEU A 59 -8.71 1.04 8.56
N LEU A 60 -8.99 1.62 9.73
CA LEU A 60 -9.42 3.01 9.90
C LEU A 60 -8.56 4.01 9.13
N ARG A 61 -7.23 3.93 9.25
CA ARG A 61 -6.30 4.83 8.57
C ARG A 61 -6.42 4.83 7.05
N ALA A 62 -6.68 3.66 6.44
CA ALA A 62 -6.86 3.56 4.99
C ALA A 62 -8.23 4.09 4.56
N ARG A 63 -9.29 3.78 5.31
CA ARG A 63 -10.63 4.32 5.09
C ARG A 63 -10.63 5.83 5.18
N ALA A 64 -10.10 6.40 6.28
CA ALA A 64 -10.03 7.84 6.48
C ALA A 64 -9.20 8.54 5.39
N THR A 65 -8.19 7.85 4.82
CA THR A 65 -7.41 8.36 3.68
C THR A 65 -8.24 8.37 2.39
N ALA A 66 -9.07 7.35 2.15
CA ALA A 66 -9.88 7.24 0.93
C ALA A 66 -11.06 8.22 0.88
N GLU A 67 -11.66 8.54 2.03
CA GLU A 67 -12.88 9.34 2.14
C GLU A 67 -12.82 10.71 1.44
N PRO A 68 -11.76 11.53 1.57
CA PRO A 68 -11.69 12.82 0.86
C PRO A 68 -11.79 12.67 -0.66
N LEU A 69 -11.13 11.67 -1.25
CA LEU A 69 -11.18 11.42 -2.68
C LEU A 69 -12.58 10.95 -3.11
N ALA A 70 -13.15 10.03 -2.37
CA ALA A 70 -14.51 9.54 -2.60
C ALA A 70 -15.55 10.69 -2.59
N ARG A 71 -15.40 11.61 -1.63
CA ARG A 71 -16.28 12.78 -1.49
C ARG A 71 -16.13 13.76 -2.66
N ILE A 72 -14.89 14.01 -3.13
CA ILE A 72 -14.65 14.90 -4.29
C ILE A 72 -15.30 14.33 -5.55
N LEU A 73 -15.22 13.02 -5.75
CA LEU A 73 -15.68 12.35 -6.97
C LEU A 73 -17.14 11.88 -6.91
N GLY A 74 -17.77 11.90 -5.73
CA GLY A 74 -19.11 11.31 -5.53
C GLY A 74 -19.11 9.79 -5.67
N LEU A 75 -17.99 9.12 -5.39
CA LEU A 75 -17.85 7.67 -5.45
C LEU A 75 -18.00 7.04 -4.06
N GLU A 76 -18.37 5.77 -4.04
CA GLU A 76 -18.35 4.92 -2.87
C GLU A 76 -16.96 4.29 -2.67
N VAL A 77 -16.53 4.10 -1.42
CA VAL A 77 -15.31 3.35 -1.08
C VAL A 77 -15.68 1.89 -0.83
N HIS A 78 -15.20 0.98 -1.68
CA HIS A 78 -15.39 -0.45 -1.48
C HIS A 78 -14.28 -1.02 -0.60
N LEU A 79 -14.64 -1.61 0.54
CA LEU A 79 -13.67 -2.15 1.50
C LEU A 79 -13.31 -3.60 1.15
N ASP A 80 -12.00 -3.93 1.24
CA ASP A 80 -11.51 -5.29 1.04
C ASP A 80 -10.41 -5.62 2.06
N VAL A 81 -10.63 -6.65 2.88
CA VAL A 81 -9.68 -7.16 3.88
C VAL A 81 -8.35 -7.64 3.25
N GLY A 82 -8.38 -8.03 1.98
CA GLY A 82 -7.19 -8.41 1.22
C GLY A 82 -6.20 -7.26 1.05
N LEU A 83 -6.60 -6.01 1.31
CA LEU A 83 -5.77 -4.81 1.21
C LEU A 83 -5.12 -4.39 2.54
N ARG A 84 -5.34 -5.13 3.64
CA ARG A 84 -4.72 -4.85 4.94
C ARG A 84 -3.20 -4.90 4.87
N GLU A 85 -2.53 -4.21 5.82
CA GLU A 85 -1.09 -4.33 6.02
C GLU A 85 -0.68 -5.78 6.37
N THR A 86 0.60 -6.09 6.27
CA THR A 86 1.18 -7.32 6.77
C THR A 86 0.79 -7.53 8.22
N PHE A 87 0.12 -8.64 8.54
CA PHE A 87 -0.03 -9.04 9.93
C PHE A 87 1.36 -9.35 10.50
N ALA A 88 1.74 -8.65 11.56
CA ALA A 88 3.10 -8.71 12.08
C ALA A 88 3.23 -9.51 13.39
N GLY A 89 2.16 -10.18 13.81
CA GLY A 89 2.17 -11.03 14.99
C GLY A 89 2.62 -10.25 16.22
N GLU A 90 3.61 -10.80 16.94
CA GLU A 90 4.09 -10.24 18.21
C GLU A 90 4.86 -8.90 18.04
N TRP A 91 5.15 -8.46 16.82
CA TRP A 91 5.81 -7.18 16.58
C TRP A 91 4.86 -5.99 16.61
N GLU A 92 3.55 -6.21 16.51
CA GLU A 92 2.58 -5.12 16.49
C GLU A 92 2.63 -4.30 17.78
N GLY A 93 2.76 -2.99 17.64
CA GLY A 93 2.91 -2.02 18.75
C GLY A 93 4.33 -1.81 19.24
N LEU A 94 5.30 -2.65 18.87
CA LEU A 94 6.69 -2.49 19.30
C LEU A 94 7.39 -1.40 18.47
N THR A 95 8.25 -0.65 19.14
CA THR A 95 9.19 0.29 18.51
C THR A 95 10.40 -0.44 17.95
N ARG A 96 11.16 0.23 17.06
CA ARG A 96 12.39 -0.35 16.49
C ARG A 96 13.39 -0.81 17.56
N PRO A 97 13.71 -0.03 18.62
CA PRO A 97 14.62 -0.49 19.70
C PRO A 97 14.09 -1.71 20.45
N GLU A 98 12.77 -1.80 20.69
CA GLU A 98 12.15 -2.96 21.34
C GLU A 98 12.26 -4.20 20.47
N LEU A 99 12.07 -4.07 19.15
CA LEU A 99 12.26 -5.16 18.19
C LEU A 99 13.72 -5.62 18.13
N GLU A 100 14.68 -4.70 18.10
CA GLU A 100 16.11 -5.00 18.10
C GLU A 100 16.53 -5.75 19.37
N SER A 101 15.98 -5.36 20.53
CA SER A 101 16.25 -6.01 21.81
C SER A 101 15.62 -7.40 21.94
N GLY A 102 14.35 -7.56 21.49
CA GLY A 102 13.60 -8.80 21.68
C GLY A 102 13.70 -9.80 20.54
N TYR A 103 13.94 -9.31 19.32
CA TYR A 103 13.84 -10.11 18.08
C TYR A 103 14.98 -9.84 17.08
N GLY A 104 16.15 -9.38 17.53
CA GLY A 104 17.22 -8.85 16.67
C GLY A 104 17.59 -9.72 15.48
N GLU A 105 17.80 -11.04 15.67
CA GLU A 105 18.13 -11.97 14.56
C GLU A 105 16.97 -12.12 13.57
N LEU A 106 15.74 -12.28 14.08
CA LEU A 106 14.55 -12.42 13.25
C LEU A 106 14.29 -11.12 12.46
N LEU A 107 14.45 -9.96 13.12
CA LEU A 107 14.32 -8.64 12.48
C LEU A 107 15.37 -8.44 11.38
N ALA A 108 16.63 -8.80 11.63
CA ALA A 108 17.70 -8.71 10.63
C ALA A 108 17.42 -9.59 9.42
N THR A 109 16.97 -10.83 9.64
CA THR A 109 16.60 -11.77 8.59
C THR A 109 15.42 -11.26 7.78
N TRP A 110 14.36 -10.75 8.45
CA TRP A 110 13.20 -10.18 7.77
C TRP A 110 13.59 -8.92 6.98
N SER A 111 14.41 -8.05 7.55
CA SER A 111 14.87 -6.79 6.91
C SER A 111 15.75 -7.06 5.68
N SER A 112 16.46 -8.20 5.62
CA SER A 112 17.25 -8.59 4.45
C SER A 112 16.40 -8.99 3.22
N GLY A 113 15.09 -9.07 3.37
CA GLY A 113 14.17 -9.46 2.30
C GLY A 113 13.76 -10.93 2.32
N ALA A 114 14.21 -11.71 3.31
CA ALA A 114 13.81 -13.10 3.44
C ALA A 114 12.29 -13.23 3.64
N ASP A 115 11.70 -14.24 3.00
CA ASP A 115 10.25 -14.49 3.06
C ASP A 115 9.90 -15.30 4.31
N ILE A 116 10.12 -14.69 5.47
CA ILE A 116 9.82 -15.25 6.80
C ILE A 116 8.67 -14.49 7.46
N ARG A 117 8.09 -15.08 8.51
CA ARG A 117 7.01 -14.48 9.28
C ARG A 117 7.56 -13.47 10.29
N PRO A 118 7.18 -12.17 10.21
CA PRO A 118 7.47 -11.21 11.27
C PRO A 118 6.72 -11.60 12.54
N GLY A 119 7.28 -11.30 13.71
CA GLY A 119 6.64 -11.59 14.98
C GLY A 119 6.16 -13.03 15.12
N ILE A 120 6.91 -14.00 14.59
CA ILE A 120 6.69 -15.46 14.69
C ILE A 120 5.41 -15.93 13.98
N THR A 121 4.27 -15.28 14.25
CA THR A 121 2.94 -15.67 13.76
C THR A 121 2.43 -14.81 12.60
N GLY A 122 3.21 -13.81 12.16
CA GLY A 122 2.81 -12.88 11.10
C GLY A 122 2.66 -13.52 9.72
N GLU A 123 2.32 -12.71 8.73
CA GLU A 123 2.22 -13.13 7.31
C GLU A 123 3.56 -13.01 6.61
N THR A 124 3.89 -13.95 5.73
CA THR A 124 5.01 -13.80 4.81
C THR A 124 4.68 -12.76 3.73
N ARG A 125 5.72 -12.19 3.09
CA ARG A 125 5.51 -11.23 2.00
C ARG A 125 4.74 -11.84 0.82
N ARG A 126 4.93 -13.14 0.54
CA ARG A 126 4.22 -13.84 -0.52
C ARG A 126 2.73 -14.02 -0.20
N GLU A 127 2.37 -14.30 1.05
CA GLU A 127 0.97 -14.36 1.48
C GLU A 127 0.29 -13.00 1.32
N VAL A 128 0.96 -11.91 1.75
CA VAL A 128 0.47 -10.55 1.57
C VAL A 128 0.30 -10.20 0.09
N ALA A 129 1.30 -10.49 -0.74
CA ALA A 129 1.26 -10.23 -2.18
C ALA A 129 0.10 -10.96 -2.87
N ALA A 130 -0.12 -12.23 -2.52
CA ALA A 130 -1.19 -13.05 -3.11
C ALA A 130 -2.58 -12.49 -2.78
N ARG A 131 -2.85 -12.11 -1.50
CA ARG A 131 -4.15 -11.53 -1.13
C ARG A 131 -4.37 -10.13 -1.72
N MET A 132 -3.29 -9.32 -1.82
CA MET A 132 -3.33 -8.01 -2.46
C MET A 132 -3.68 -8.12 -3.94
N ALA A 133 -2.97 -8.97 -4.69
CA ALA A 133 -3.24 -9.19 -6.11
C ALA A 133 -4.68 -9.67 -6.33
N ALA A 134 -5.13 -10.66 -5.54
CA ALA A 134 -6.50 -11.16 -5.64
C ALA A 134 -7.57 -10.09 -5.36
N ALA A 135 -7.33 -9.19 -4.39
CA ALA A 135 -8.24 -8.07 -4.11
C ALA A 135 -8.31 -7.08 -5.29
N VAL A 136 -7.17 -6.73 -5.85
CA VAL A 136 -7.08 -5.85 -7.02
C VAL A 136 -7.73 -6.49 -8.25
N GLU A 137 -7.47 -7.77 -8.51
CA GLU A 137 -8.08 -8.50 -9.64
C GLU A 137 -9.60 -8.54 -9.54
N ARG A 138 -10.16 -8.76 -8.35
CA ARG A 138 -11.62 -8.68 -8.14
C ARG A 138 -12.19 -7.31 -8.51
N ALA A 139 -11.52 -6.23 -8.10
CA ALA A 139 -11.96 -4.88 -8.40
C ALA A 139 -11.85 -4.54 -9.89
N LEU A 140 -10.80 -5.04 -10.57
CA LEU A 140 -10.58 -4.80 -11.98
C LEU A 140 -11.70 -5.35 -12.89
N VAL A 141 -12.52 -6.29 -12.42
CA VAL A 141 -13.70 -6.77 -13.16
C VAL A 141 -14.68 -5.63 -13.42
N GLY A 142 -14.79 -4.67 -12.50
CA GLY A 142 -15.67 -3.49 -12.64
C GLY A 142 -15.01 -2.27 -13.32
N VAL A 143 -13.74 -2.37 -13.75
CA VAL A 143 -12.97 -1.25 -14.30
C VAL A 143 -12.82 -1.44 -15.82
N GLY A 144 -13.44 -0.55 -16.59
CA GLY A 144 -13.42 -0.57 -18.06
C GLY A 144 -12.10 -0.08 -18.67
N ALA A 145 -11.93 -0.30 -19.98
CA ALA A 145 -10.76 0.16 -20.72
C ALA A 145 -10.56 1.69 -20.55
N GLY A 146 -9.35 2.11 -20.30
CA GLY A 146 -8.96 3.51 -20.09
C GLY A 146 -9.31 4.08 -18.71
N GLN A 147 -10.01 3.32 -17.87
CA GLN A 147 -10.40 3.77 -16.53
C GLN A 147 -9.28 3.58 -15.51
N VAL A 148 -9.43 4.26 -14.37
CA VAL A 148 -8.48 4.28 -13.27
C VAL A 148 -9.10 3.67 -12.01
N LEU A 149 -8.40 2.69 -11.41
CA LEU A 149 -8.69 2.11 -10.10
C LEU A 149 -7.76 2.74 -9.06
N VAL A 150 -8.29 3.28 -7.97
CA VAL A 150 -7.51 3.67 -6.79
C VAL A 150 -7.59 2.59 -5.72
N VAL A 151 -6.44 2.16 -5.23
CA VAL A 151 -6.27 1.13 -4.19
C VAL A 151 -5.64 1.78 -2.97
N VAL A 152 -6.41 2.06 -1.93
CA VAL A 152 -5.91 2.67 -0.70
C VAL A 152 -5.48 1.58 0.27
N THR A 153 -4.20 1.56 0.61
CA THR A 153 -3.57 0.46 1.35
C THR A 153 -2.41 0.96 2.22
N HIS A 154 -1.41 0.13 2.48
CA HIS A 154 -0.33 0.32 3.44
C HIS A 154 1.03 0.16 2.76
N GLY A 155 2.11 0.50 3.48
CA GLY A 155 3.45 0.54 2.90
C GLY A 155 3.98 -0.82 2.47
N GLY A 156 4.02 -1.79 3.37
CA GLY A 156 4.51 -3.14 3.11
C GLY A 156 3.61 -3.90 2.14
N ALA A 157 2.29 -3.81 2.34
CA ALA A 157 1.31 -4.47 1.48
C ALA A 157 1.35 -3.92 0.04
N ALA A 158 1.44 -2.59 -0.15
CA ALA A 158 1.57 -1.99 -1.48
C ALA A 158 2.84 -2.47 -2.20
N ARG A 159 4.00 -2.48 -1.50
CA ARG A 159 5.25 -2.98 -2.07
C ARG A 159 5.13 -4.42 -2.56
N ALA A 160 4.59 -5.32 -1.72
CA ALA A 160 4.40 -6.72 -2.06
C ALA A 160 3.40 -6.90 -3.23
N GLY A 161 2.26 -6.21 -3.19
CA GLY A 161 1.26 -6.23 -4.25
C GLY A 161 1.78 -5.70 -5.59
N ILE A 162 2.49 -4.57 -5.57
CA ILE A 162 3.12 -4.00 -6.78
C ILE A 162 4.16 -4.99 -7.34
N GLY A 163 5.04 -5.55 -6.49
CA GLY A 163 6.03 -6.54 -6.92
C GLY A 163 5.40 -7.75 -7.59
N GLN A 164 4.32 -8.28 -7.00
CA GLN A 164 3.56 -9.40 -7.56
C GLN A 164 2.93 -9.05 -8.92
N MET A 165 2.28 -7.88 -9.02
CA MET A 165 1.61 -7.46 -10.26
C MET A 165 2.59 -7.12 -11.39
N LEU A 166 3.80 -6.69 -11.06
CA LEU A 166 4.90 -6.52 -12.01
C LEU A 166 5.58 -7.83 -12.40
N GLU A 167 5.13 -8.98 -11.84
CA GLU A 167 5.72 -10.30 -12.06
C GLU A 167 7.21 -10.35 -11.68
N LEU A 168 7.64 -9.51 -10.74
CA LEU A 168 9.01 -9.52 -10.23
C LEU A 168 9.24 -10.77 -9.37
N PRO A 169 10.41 -11.45 -9.49
CA PRO A 169 10.81 -12.47 -8.52
C PRO A 169 10.80 -11.90 -7.10
N ALA A 170 10.26 -12.65 -6.12
CA ALA A 170 10.04 -12.14 -4.76
C ALA A 170 11.32 -11.66 -4.06
N GLU A 171 12.47 -12.28 -4.39
CA GLU A 171 13.80 -11.88 -3.93
C GLU A 171 14.22 -10.49 -4.41
N HIS A 172 13.55 -9.94 -5.42
CA HIS A 172 13.81 -8.60 -5.95
C HIS A 172 12.82 -7.55 -5.48
N TRP A 173 11.80 -7.89 -4.69
CA TRP A 173 10.83 -6.89 -4.22
C TRP A 173 11.47 -5.80 -3.34
N ALA A 174 12.61 -6.08 -2.73
CA ALA A 174 13.36 -5.09 -1.95
C ALA A 174 13.92 -3.92 -2.77
N VAL A 175 13.97 -4.02 -4.12
CA VAL A 175 14.34 -2.89 -4.99
C VAL A 175 13.28 -1.79 -4.98
N LEU A 176 12.04 -2.16 -4.64
CA LEU A 176 10.96 -1.23 -4.40
C LEU A 176 11.06 -0.74 -2.95
N GLY A 177 11.35 0.54 -2.73
CA GLY A 177 11.28 1.15 -1.39
C GLY A 177 9.85 1.11 -0.85
N VAL A 178 9.68 1.31 0.44
CA VAL A 178 8.33 1.45 1.03
C VAL A 178 7.74 2.80 0.63
N LEU A 179 6.46 2.84 0.26
CA LEU A 179 5.77 4.09 -0.03
C LEU A 179 5.73 4.97 1.23
N THR A 180 6.00 6.26 1.09
CA THR A 180 5.81 7.23 2.18
C THR A 180 4.33 7.49 2.45
N ASN A 181 3.97 8.03 3.62
CA ASN A 181 2.56 8.30 3.93
C ASN A 181 1.92 9.23 2.87
N CYS A 182 0.73 8.87 2.43
CA CYS A 182 -0.03 9.53 1.35
C CYS A 182 0.69 9.63 0.00
N SER A 183 1.80 8.91 -0.23
CA SER A 183 2.35 8.76 -1.57
C SER A 183 1.62 7.66 -2.35
N TRP A 184 1.79 7.69 -3.65
CA TRP A 184 1.16 6.74 -4.56
C TRP A 184 2.14 6.20 -5.61
N SER A 185 1.79 5.06 -6.18
CA SER A 185 2.47 4.46 -7.32
C SER A 185 1.46 4.10 -8.39
N VAL A 186 1.82 4.28 -9.65
CA VAL A 186 0.92 4.07 -10.78
C VAL A 186 1.40 2.89 -11.63
N LEU A 187 0.53 1.90 -11.80
CA LEU A 187 0.68 0.83 -12.77
C LEU A 187 -0.21 1.09 -13.97
N VAL A 188 0.30 0.80 -15.17
CA VAL A 188 -0.43 0.91 -16.44
C VAL A 188 -0.50 -0.46 -17.09
N GLU A 189 -1.69 -0.83 -17.58
CA GLU A 189 -1.93 -2.09 -18.26
C GLU A 189 -1.08 -2.23 -19.52
N ASN A 190 -0.44 -3.36 -19.70
CA ASN A 190 0.40 -3.65 -20.84
C ASN A 190 -0.41 -4.34 -21.94
N LEU A 191 -0.85 -3.58 -22.92
CA LEU A 191 -1.64 -4.08 -24.05
C LEU A 191 -0.80 -4.66 -25.19
N SER A 192 0.54 -4.72 -25.05
CA SER A 192 1.42 -5.20 -26.13
C SER A 192 1.38 -6.73 -26.34
N GLY A 193 0.82 -7.48 -25.38
CA GLY A 193 0.83 -8.95 -25.42
C GLY A 193 2.19 -9.58 -25.11
N HIS A 194 3.20 -8.79 -24.76
CA HIS A 194 4.55 -9.24 -24.43
C HIS A 194 4.99 -8.71 -23.05
N GLY A 195 5.63 -9.56 -22.23
CA GLY A 195 6.08 -9.21 -20.89
C GLY A 195 4.94 -9.17 -19.86
N PRO A 196 5.19 -8.59 -18.66
CA PRO A 196 4.23 -8.53 -17.58
C PRO A 196 2.93 -7.81 -17.98
N SER A 197 1.82 -8.22 -17.38
CA SER A 197 0.49 -7.63 -17.60
C SER A 197 0.41 -6.16 -17.21
N TRP A 198 1.27 -5.71 -16.28
CA TRP A 198 1.34 -4.33 -15.79
C TRP A 198 2.74 -3.77 -15.91
N ARG A 199 2.84 -2.46 -16.11
CA ARG A 199 4.11 -1.71 -16.13
C ARG A 199 4.06 -0.62 -15.08
N LEU A 200 5.16 -0.43 -14.36
CA LEU A 200 5.33 0.68 -13.43
C LEU A 200 5.55 1.98 -14.22
N GLN A 201 4.67 2.96 -14.01
CA GLN A 201 4.78 4.30 -14.60
C GLN A 201 5.36 5.30 -13.60
N GLU A 202 4.89 5.27 -12.34
CA GLU A 202 5.35 6.14 -11.27
C GLU A 202 5.54 5.33 -9.99
N TYR A 203 6.53 5.68 -9.19
CA TYR A 203 6.75 5.04 -7.90
C TYR A 203 6.99 6.06 -6.80
N ASN A 204 6.26 5.90 -5.68
CA ASN A 204 6.38 6.73 -4.48
C ASN A 204 6.24 8.23 -4.77
N ALA A 205 5.37 8.62 -5.71
CA ALA A 205 5.02 10.00 -5.99
C ALA A 205 4.20 10.59 -4.84
N GLY A 206 4.36 11.87 -4.56
CA GLY A 206 3.68 12.53 -3.46
C GLY A 206 3.47 14.02 -3.69
N THR A 207 2.74 14.66 -2.78
CA THR A 207 2.39 16.08 -2.87
C THR A 207 3.52 17.02 -2.47
N LEU A 208 4.43 16.57 -1.60
CA LEU A 208 5.62 17.30 -1.14
C LEU A 208 6.70 16.28 -0.75
N PRO A 209 7.99 16.63 -0.84
CA PRO A 209 9.06 15.82 -0.28
C PRO A 209 8.98 15.87 1.26
N GLU A 210 8.30 14.92 1.85
CA GLU A 210 8.32 14.69 3.30
C GLU A 210 9.39 13.64 3.60
N ALA A 211 10.11 13.81 4.73
CA ALA A 211 11.02 12.77 5.21
C ALA A 211 10.25 11.46 5.37
N ALA A 212 10.73 10.37 4.78
CA ALA A 212 10.14 9.07 4.96
C ALA A 212 10.23 8.69 6.44
N LEU A 213 9.10 8.73 7.14
CA LEU A 213 8.97 8.11 8.44
C LEU A 213 8.83 6.62 8.18
N ALA A 214 9.94 5.91 8.26
CA ALA A 214 9.98 4.51 7.89
C ALA A 214 9.65 3.66 9.11
N ASP A 215 8.52 3.00 9.06
CA ASP A 215 8.17 1.86 9.87
C ASP A 215 8.76 0.53 9.32
N ASP A 216 9.39 0.55 8.14
CA ASP A 216 9.84 -0.64 7.40
C ASP A 216 11.31 -0.58 6.93
N ARG A 217 12.19 0.12 7.64
CA ARG A 217 13.63 0.08 7.35
C ARG A 217 14.34 -1.02 8.09
#